data_6f56521d9520ea65420c3bf239a735c4
#
_entry.id   6f56521d9520ea65420c3bf239a735c4
#
_cell.length_a   1.000
_cell.length_b   1.000
_cell.length_c   1.000
_cell.angle_alpha   90.00
_cell.angle_beta   90.00
_cell.angle_gamma   90.00
#
_symmetry.space_group_name_H-M   'P 1'
#
loop_
_entity.id
_entity.type
_entity.pdbx_description
1 polymer ?
#
loop_
_entity_poly.entity_id
_entity_poly.type
_entity_poly.pdbx_seq_one_letter_code
_entity_poly.pdbx_strand_id
1 'polypeptide(L)'
;MQKPTIFKNKTLLDPRYMPPLNKIIDRKREMSMILNRFKPLLNDPLNYSFRCIINGSIGVGKTLIVSRIAEKFMEESRNYDRNIEVVRISCAYRDEIQVMQLILSQLAKKGYNTYFPSRGVSYGELLMFLQNFLESNKMHLVLILDDIDRFVERNPKTTPLLYSLTRFNDALPYSLLSLILITVNEQTIAKIKLDPAVRDFLYDIIEFKDYDVNTLAEILKARANEALYPNVFEDDLLWMIAKISDGKARKAISILNSAAQYAFDNMEPKIAPEHVRIVIAEYKERAESFNVSELENLPHHTKIFLLSIVLSLKECGAVSTSMGKVMKYYKILCEEYGIKPKSRPSLNRDIKALQLSGFVEADVRNVPSGGRTTYFSVNLISLNKLEKELRSRLK
;
A
#
# COMPACT_ATOMS: atom_id res chain seq x y z
N MET A 1 -24.62 -10.95 26.68
CA MET A 1 -24.46 -9.75 25.86
C MET A 1 -24.26 -10.18 24.40
N GLN A 2 -25.07 -9.70 23.46
CA GLN A 2 -24.84 -9.94 22.05
C GLN A 2 -23.54 -9.23 21.61
N LYS A 3 -22.66 -9.92 20.88
CA LYS A 3 -21.46 -9.30 20.33
C LYS A 3 -21.85 -8.16 19.37
N PRO A 4 -21.15 -7.00 19.42
CA PRO A 4 -21.44 -5.91 18.52
C PRO A 4 -21.24 -6.37 17.07
N THR A 5 -22.16 -6.02 16.20
CA THR A 5 -22.12 -6.36 14.78
C THR A 5 -21.30 -5.31 14.03
N ILE A 6 -19.97 -5.39 14.07
CA ILE A 6 -19.05 -4.50 13.33
C ILE A 6 -18.88 -4.96 11.88
N PHE A 7 -18.62 -6.26 11.69
CA PHE A 7 -18.30 -6.83 10.38
C PHE A 7 -19.53 -7.45 9.71
N LYS A 8 -19.82 -7.02 8.50
CA LYS A 8 -20.71 -7.69 7.56
C LYS A 8 -19.96 -8.81 6.81
N ASN A 9 -18.76 -8.51 6.33
CA ASN A 9 -17.84 -9.46 5.69
C ASN A 9 -16.38 -9.05 5.94
N LYS A 10 -15.76 -9.61 6.98
CA LYS A 10 -14.40 -9.28 7.39
C LYS A 10 -13.34 -9.55 6.32
N THR A 11 -13.55 -10.57 5.46
CA THR A 11 -12.55 -10.95 4.44
C THR A 11 -12.28 -9.83 3.44
N LEU A 12 -13.24 -8.93 3.22
CA LEU A 12 -13.08 -7.79 2.33
C LEU A 12 -12.12 -6.71 2.87
N LEU A 13 -11.83 -6.71 4.18
CA LEU A 13 -10.79 -5.86 4.79
C LEU A 13 -9.44 -6.57 4.93
N ASP A 14 -9.28 -7.81 4.44
CA ASP A 14 -7.94 -8.40 4.34
C ASP A 14 -7.15 -7.62 3.28
N PRO A 15 -5.94 -7.11 3.62
CA PRO A 15 -5.08 -6.39 2.67
C PRO A 15 -4.65 -7.22 1.46
N ARG A 16 -4.81 -8.56 1.53
CA ARG A 16 -4.54 -9.50 0.42
C ARG A 16 -5.74 -9.72 -0.48
N TYR A 17 -6.93 -9.28 -0.04
CA TYR A 17 -8.12 -9.40 -0.88
C TYR A 17 -7.99 -8.56 -2.14
N MET A 18 -8.20 -9.20 -3.28
CA MET A 18 -8.13 -8.60 -4.61
C MET A 18 -9.54 -8.32 -5.13
N PRO A 19 -10.02 -7.07 -5.17
CA PRO A 19 -11.31 -6.74 -5.77
C PRO A 19 -11.31 -6.99 -7.28
N PRO A 20 -12.47 -7.24 -7.90
CA PRO A 20 -12.58 -7.31 -9.36
C PRO A 20 -12.27 -5.94 -10.01
N LEU A 21 -11.87 -5.95 -11.30
CA LEU A 21 -11.42 -4.75 -12.02
C LEU A 21 -12.42 -3.59 -11.98
N ASN A 22 -13.72 -3.87 -12.09
CA ASN A 22 -14.78 -2.87 -12.07
C ASN A 22 -14.97 -2.17 -10.72
N LYS A 23 -14.38 -2.73 -9.64
CA LYS A 23 -14.39 -2.13 -8.30
C LYS A 23 -13.06 -1.46 -7.92
N ILE A 24 -12.10 -1.44 -8.82
CA ILE A 24 -10.84 -0.73 -8.59
C ILE A 24 -11.09 0.77 -8.81
N ILE A 25 -10.82 1.54 -7.76
CA ILE A 25 -10.91 3.00 -7.78
C ILE A 25 -9.58 3.54 -8.28
N ASP A 26 -9.66 4.52 -9.21
CA ASP A 26 -8.49 5.12 -9.86
C ASP A 26 -7.71 4.12 -10.75
N ARG A 27 -6.51 4.46 -11.19
CA ARG A 27 -5.59 3.61 -12.01
C ARG A 27 -6.07 3.32 -13.45
N LYS A 28 -7.05 4.07 -13.95
CA LYS A 28 -7.53 3.89 -15.34
C LYS A 28 -6.42 4.04 -16.36
N ARG A 29 -5.48 4.96 -16.12
CA ARG A 29 -4.34 5.23 -17.01
C ARG A 29 -3.39 4.03 -17.04
N GLU A 30 -2.94 3.57 -15.87
CA GLU A 30 -2.01 2.44 -15.73
C GLU A 30 -2.66 1.15 -16.27
N MET A 31 -3.94 0.93 -15.95
CA MET A 31 -4.70 -0.21 -16.49
C MET A 31 -4.77 -0.17 -18.03
N SER A 32 -5.04 0.99 -18.63
CA SER A 32 -5.07 1.16 -20.08
C SER A 32 -3.70 0.91 -20.70
N MET A 33 -2.62 1.41 -20.07
CA MET A 33 -1.25 1.20 -20.54
C MET A 33 -0.89 -0.30 -20.54
N ILE A 34 -1.28 -1.04 -19.51
CA ILE A 34 -1.03 -2.49 -19.45
C ILE A 34 -1.89 -3.22 -20.46
N LEU A 35 -3.20 -2.95 -20.54
CA LEU A 35 -4.12 -3.59 -21.49
C LEU A 35 -3.68 -3.42 -22.93
N ASN A 36 -3.16 -2.24 -23.31
CA ASN A 36 -2.68 -1.97 -24.66
C ASN A 36 -1.48 -2.86 -25.06
N ARG A 37 -0.73 -3.40 -24.10
CA ARG A 37 0.35 -4.36 -24.37
C ARG A 37 -0.15 -5.79 -24.54
N PHE A 38 -1.24 -6.13 -23.86
CA PHE A 38 -1.85 -7.45 -23.98
C PHE A 38 -2.68 -7.62 -25.26
N LYS A 39 -3.41 -6.58 -25.68
CA LYS A 39 -4.34 -6.65 -26.82
C LYS A 39 -3.75 -7.20 -28.10
N PRO A 40 -2.54 -6.82 -28.57
CA PRO A 40 -1.99 -7.37 -29.81
C PRO A 40 -1.77 -8.88 -29.77
N LEU A 41 -1.56 -9.48 -28.57
CA LEU A 41 -1.43 -10.92 -28.44
C LEU A 41 -2.70 -11.70 -28.80
N LEU A 42 -3.89 -11.09 -28.68
CA LEU A 42 -5.14 -11.73 -29.09
C LEU A 42 -5.20 -11.92 -30.62
N ASN A 43 -4.58 -11.02 -31.38
CA ASN A 43 -4.57 -11.10 -32.83
C ASN A 43 -3.44 -11.98 -33.34
N ASP A 44 -2.21 -11.76 -32.85
CA ASP A 44 -1.02 -12.44 -33.37
C ASP A 44 0.01 -12.73 -32.24
N PRO A 45 -0.21 -13.78 -31.45
CA PRO A 45 0.66 -14.09 -30.32
C PRO A 45 2.04 -14.61 -30.73
N LEU A 46 2.21 -15.11 -31.97
CA LEU A 46 3.48 -15.68 -32.42
C LEU A 46 4.43 -14.63 -33.05
N ASN A 47 3.93 -13.49 -33.46
CA ASN A 47 4.73 -12.43 -34.07
C ASN A 47 4.83 -11.17 -33.19
N TYR A 48 4.17 -11.16 -32.03
CA TYR A 48 4.20 -10.03 -31.10
C TYR A 48 4.67 -10.45 -29.71
N SER A 49 5.53 -9.65 -29.12
CA SER A 49 5.90 -9.75 -27.71
C SER A 49 6.15 -8.36 -27.13
N PHE A 50 6.04 -8.25 -25.82
CA PHE A 50 6.34 -7.02 -25.11
C PHE A 50 7.17 -7.30 -23.85
N ARG A 51 7.89 -6.29 -23.42
CA ARG A 51 8.66 -6.30 -22.18
C ARG A 51 8.43 -4.97 -21.48
N CYS A 52 7.98 -4.99 -20.23
CA CYS A 52 7.79 -3.76 -19.46
C CYS A 52 8.16 -3.95 -17.98
N ILE A 53 8.51 -2.83 -17.35
CA ILE A 53 8.72 -2.73 -15.91
C ILE A 53 7.53 -1.99 -15.31
N ILE A 54 6.97 -2.52 -14.22
CA ILE A 54 5.95 -1.87 -13.42
C ILE A 54 6.59 -1.46 -12.10
N ASN A 55 6.74 -0.16 -11.92
CA ASN A 55 7.39 0.43 -10.77
C ASN A 55 6.39 1.16 -9.85
N GLY A 56 6.73 1.31 -8.57
CA GLY A 56 6.00 2.09 -7.59
C GLY A 56 6.14 1.53 -6.19
N SER A 57 5.82 2.30 -5.17
CA SER A 57 5.99 1.92 -3.77
C SER A 57 5.16 0.68 -3.37
N ILE A 58 5.48 0.09 -2.22
CA ILE A 58 4.75 -1.08 -1.69
C ILE A 58 3.31 -0.66 -1.33
N GLY A 59 2.32 -1.44 -1.79
CA GLY A 59 0.92 -1.26 -1.39
C GLY A 59 0.09 -0.33 -2.27
N VAL A 60 0.62 0.15 -3.41
CA VAL A 60 -0.09 1.00 -4.39
C VAL A 60 -0.93 0.23 -5.43
N GLY A 61 -0.95 -1.10 -5.37
CA GLY A 61 -1.83 -1.93 -6.20
C GLY A 61 -1.22 -2.54 -7.45
N LYS A 62 0.10 -2.46 -7.70
CA LYS A 62 0.77 -3.02 -8.88
C LYS A 62 0.38 -4.47 -9.15
N THR A 63 0.71 -5.35 -8.22
CA THR A 63 0.44 -6.81 -8.32
C THR A 63 -1.05 -7.10 -8.50
N LEU A 64 -1.92 -6.37 -7.79
CA LEU A 64 -3.37 -6.49 -7.91
C LEU A 64 -3.83 -6.22 -9.35
N ILE A 65 -3.45 -5.09 -9.90
CA ILE A 65 -3.91 -4.64 -11.22
C ILE A 65 -3.38 -5.55 -12.31
N VAL A 66 -2.09 -5.88 -12.28
CA VAL A 66 -1.49 -6.80 -13.26
C VAL A 66 -2.18 -8.16 -13.23
N SER A 67 -2.42 -8.72 -12.03
CA SER A 67 -3.09 -10.02 -11.90
C SER A 67 -4.51 -10.00 -12.42
N ARG A 68 -5.28 -8.94 -12.12
CA ARG A 68 -6.68 -8.81 -12.60
C ARG A 68 -6.77 -8.59 -14.11
N ILE A 69 -5.82 -7.83 -14.67
CA ILE A 69 -5.73 -7.68 -16.13
C ILE A 69 -5.38 -9.01 -16.78
N ALA A 70 -4.42 -9.74 -16.22
CA ALA A 70 -4.03 -11.06 -16.72
C ALA A 70 -5.20 -12.07 -16.67
N GLU A 71 -5.96 -12.12 -15.57
CA GLU A 71 -7.16 -12.95 -15.46
C GLU A 71 -8.19 -12.61 -16.53
N LYS A 72 -8.53 -11.34 -16.67
CA LYS A 72 -9.48 -10.87 -17.69
C LYS A 72 -8.98 -11.18 -19.10
N PHE A 73 -7.70 -10.95 -19.38
CA PHE A 73 -7.09 -11.26 -20.66
C PHE A 73 -7.17 -12.77 -20.98
N MET A 74 -6.92 -13.64 -19.99
CA MET A 74 -7.04 -15.07 -20.15
C MET A 74 -8.48 -15.51 -20.42
N GLU A 75 -9.48 -14.87 -19.84
CA GLU A 75 -10.90 -15.09 -20.16
C GLU A 75 -11.22 -14.68 -21.59
N GLU A 76 -10.74 -13.51 -22.04
CA GLU A 76 -10.94 -13.01 -23.40
C GLU A 76 -10.22 -13.87 -24.44
N SER A 77 -8.97 -14.32 -24.17
CA SER A 77 -8.16 -15.10 -25.10
C SER A 77 -8.79 -16.44 -25.51
N ARG A 78 -9.59 -17.05 -24.63
CA ARG A 78 -10.33 -18.29 -24.92
C ARG A 78 -11.28 -18.17 -26.12
N ASN A 79 -11.76 -16.95 -26.38
CA ASN A 79 -12.66 -16.69 -27.51
C ASN A 79 -11.93 -16.63 -28.85
N TYR A 80 -10.59 -16.59 -28.85
CA TYR A 80 -9.78 -16.39 -30.06
C TYR A 80 -9.04 -17.65 -30.51
N ASP A 81 -9.26 -18.79 -29.85
CA ASP A 81 -8.54 -20.06 -30.13
C ASP A 81 -7.01 -19.87 -30.20
N ARG A 82 -6.48 -19.13 -29.24
CA ARG A 82 -5.06 -18.83 -29.15
C ARG A 82 -4.40 -19.57 -27.99
N ASN A 83 -3.25 -20.16 -28.25
CA ASN A 83 -2.47 -20.83 -27.21
C ASN A 83 -1.60 -19.81 -26.44
N ILE A 84 -2.23 -19.09 -25.51
CA ILE A 84 -1.58 -18.08 -24.68
C ILE A 84 -1.72 -18.49 -23.21
N GLU A 85 -0.63 -18.40 -22.45
CA GLU A 85 -0.63 -18.62 -21.02
C GLU A 85 -0.04 -17.42 -20.27
N VAL A 86 -0.57 -17.16 -19.08
CA VAL A 86 -0.02 -16.15 -18.16
C VAL A 86 0.45 -16.87 -16.90
N VAL A 87 1.73 -16.68 -16.55
CA VAL A 87 2.34 -17.22 -15.34
C VAL A 87 2.92 -16.09 -14.51
N ARG A 88 2.55 -16.02 -13.22
CA ARG A 88 3.11 -15.06 -12.27
C ARG A 88 3.95 -15.79 -11.21
N ILE A 89 5.19 -15.35 -11.04
CA ILE A 89 6.14 -15.86 -10.05
C ILE A 89 6.59 -14.72 -9.14
N SER A 90 6.54 -14.91 -7.83
CA SER A 90 7.27 -14.04 -6.90
C SER A 90 8.73 -14.48 -6.86
N CYS A 91 9.65 -13.57 -7.15
CA CYS A 91 11.09 -13.82 -7.14
C CYS A 91 11.71 -13.64 -5.76
N ALA A 92 10.92 -13.24 -4.75
CA ALA A 92 11.42 -13.04 -3.39
C ALA A 92 12.06 -14.30 -2.82
N TYR A 93 13.31 -14.17 -2.36
CA TYR A 93 14.09 -15.23 -1.71
C TYR A 93 14.40 -16.47 -2.57
N ARG A 94 14.37 -16.36 -3.91
CA ARG A 94 14.65 -17.44 -4.86
C ARG A 94 15.89 -17.18 -5.69
N ASP A 95 16.51 -18.25 -6.18
CA ASP A 95 17.54 -18.21 -7.20
C ASP A 95 16.96 -18.47 -8.61
N GLU A 96 17.80 -18.39 -9.65
CA GLU A 96 17.38 -18.53 -11.04
C GLU A 96 16.76 -19.92 -11.31
N ILE A 97 17.36 -20.98 -10.75
CA ILE A 97 16.90 -22.36 -10.93
C ILE A 97 15.50 -22.52 -10.31
N GLN A 98 15.32 -22.02 -9.08
CA GLN A 98 14.03 -22.06 -8.39
C GLN A 98 12.95 -21.28 -9.13
N VAL A 99 13.28 -20.11 -9.70
CA VAL A 99 12.32 -19.34 -10.52
C VAL A 99 11.91 -20.14 -11.75
N MET A 100 12.87 -20.72 -12.50
CA MET A 100 12.58 -21.55 -13.68
C MET A 100 11.75 -22.78 -13.33
N GLN A 101 12.09 -23.50 -12.27
CA GLN A 101 11.30 -24.64 -11.78
C GLN A 101 9.86 -24.26 -11.43
N LEU A 102 9.65 -23.09 -10.84
CA LEU A 102 8.30 -22.61 -10.53
C LEU A 102 7.50 -22.26 -11.79
N ILE A 103 8.14 -21.67 -12.81
CA ILE A 103 7.49 -21.42 -14.11
C ILE A 103 6.95 -22.73 -14.68
N LEU A 104 7.82 -23.72 -14.81
CA LEU A 104 7.47 -25.04 -15.34
C LEU A 104 6.41 -25.76 -14.48
N SER A 105 6.55 -25.68 -13.16
CA SER A 105 5.58 -26.25 -12.22
C SER A 105 4.19 -25.60 -12.34
N GLN A 106 4.12 -24.28 -12.61
CA GLN A 106 2.83 -23.64 -12.83
C GLN A 106 2.18 -24.02 -14.15
N LEU A 107 2.96 -24.22 -15.20
CA LEU A 107 2.48 -24.78 -16.47
C LEU A 107 1.96 -26.19 -16.29
N ALA A 108 2.67 -27.05 -15.53
CA ALA A 108 2.21 -28.40 -15.19
C ALA A 108 0.85 -28.40 -14.47
N LYS A 109 0.67 -27.50 -13.50
CA LYS A 109 -0.62 -27.35 -12.77
C LYS A 109 -1.79 -26.94 -13.67
N LYS A 110 -1.52 -26.34 -14.81
CA LYS A 110 -2.52 -25.99 -15.82
C LYS A 110 -2.84 -27.13 -16.78
N GLY A 111 -2.28 -28.32 -16.54
CA GLY A 111 -2.56 -29.51 -17.32
C GLY A 111 -1.55 -29.81 -18.46
N TYR A 112 -0.52 -28.97 -18.59
CA TYR A 112 0.52 -29.22 -19.60
C TYR A 112 1.52 -30.28 -19.12
N ASN A 113 1.93 -31.18 -20.01
CA ASN A 113 2.95 -32.18 -19.70
C ASN A 113 4.34 -31.53 -19.70
N THR A 114 4.74 -30.98 -18.55
CA THR A 114 6.04 -30.33 -18.32
C THR A 114 6.87 -31.17 -17.35
N TYR A 115 7.09 -32.44 -17.65
CA TYR A 115 7.95 -33.27 -16.80
C TYR A 115 9.41 -32.83 -16.95
N PHE A 116 9.99 -32.39 -15.84
CA PHE A 116 11.41 -32.09 -15.72
C PHE A 116 11.95 -32.59 -14.39
N PRO A 117 13.24 -33.00 -14.32
CA PRO A 117 13.85 -33.44 -13.07
C PRO A 117 13.86 -32.26 -12.05
N SER A 118 13.45 -32.55 -10.82
CA SER A 118 13.43 -31.54 -9.75
C SER A 118 14.79 -31.29 -9.11
N ARG A 119 15.80 -32.14 -9.40
CA ARG A 119 17.16 -32.06 -8.84
C ARG A 119 18.20 -32.36 -9.89
N GLY A 120 19.39 -31.79 -9.74
CA GLY A 120 20.54 -32.04 -10.62
C GLY A 120 20.44 -31.42 -12.01
N VAL A 121 19.53 -30.46 -12.22
CA VAL A 121 19.31 -29.76 -13.50
C VAL A 121 19.93 -28.38 -13.43
N SER A 122 20.69 -28.00 -14.42
CA SER A 122 21.25 -26.67 -14.56
C SER A 122 20.20 -25.63 -15.03
N TYR A 123 20.48 -24.36 -14.80
CA TYR A 123 19.65 -23.27 -15.32
C TYR A 123 19.49 -23.33 -16.85
N GLY A 124 20.59 -23.62 -17.58
CA GLY A 124 20.57 -23.71 -19.04
C GLY A 124 19.65 -24.83 -19.56
N GLU A 125 19.66 -26.00 -18.92
CA GLU A 125 18.77 -27.10 -19.28
C GLU A 125 17.30 -26.75 -19.05
N LEU A 126 16.99 -26.07 -17.93
CA LEU A 126 15.61 -25.62 -17.67
C LEU A 126 15.15 -24.56 -18.69
N LEU A 127 16.04 -23.67 -19.09
CA LEU A 127 15.76 -22.65 -20.12
C LEU A 127 15.48 -23.33 -21.48
N MET A 128 16.34 -24.25 -21.92
CA MET A 128 16.13 -25.00 -23.15
C MET A 128 14.85 -25.83 -23.12
N PHE A 129 14.54 -26.44 -21.97
CA PHE A 129 13.30 -27.14 -21.79
C PHE A 129 12.08 -26.22 -21.97
N LEU A 130 12.09 -25.03 -21.37
CA LEU A 130 11.02 -24.06 -21.53
C LEU A 130 10.89 -23.60 -22.99
N GLN A 131 12.02 -23.32 -23.68
CA GLN A 131 12.02 -22.92 -25.09
C GLN A 131 11.39 -24.01 -25.97
N ASN A 132 11.88 -25.24 -25.89
CA ASN A 132 11.36 -26.39 -26.66
C ASN A 132 9.87 -26.64 -26.36
N PHE A 133 9.46 -26.49 -25.09
CA PHE A 133 8.07 -26.67 -24.69
C PHE A 133 7.17 -25.62 -25.33
N LEU A 134 7.53 -24.34 -25.27
CA LEU A 134 6.73 -23.24 -25.86
C LEU A 134 6.69 -23.33 -27.38
N GLU A 135 7.81 -23.68 -28.03
CA GLU A 135 7.91 -23.83 -29.48
C GLU A 135 7.07 -25.01 -30.00
N SER A 136 7.21 -26.18 -29.37
CA SER A 136 6.47 -27.41 -29.78
C SER A 136 4.95 -27.20 -29.62
N ASN A 137 4.51 -26.45 -28.66
CA ASN A 137 3.10 -26.16 -28.43
C ASN A 137 2.62 -24.89 -29.17
N LYS A 138 3.50 -24.16 -29.86
CA LYS A 138 3.21 -22.82 -30.41
C LYS A 138 2.50 -21.92 -29.40
N MET A 139 3.01 -21.94 -28.16
CA MET A 139 2.41 -21.27 -27.01
C MET A 139 3.11 -19.94 -26.74
N HIS A 140 2.34 -18.86 -26.59
CA HIS A 140 2.87 -17.60 -26.10
C HIS A 140 2.72 -17.51 -24.59
N LEU A 141 3.83 -17.36 -23.88
CA LEU A 141 3.86 -17.18 -22.43
C LEU A 141 4.02 -15.71 -22.07
N VAL A 142 3.07 -15.16 -21.31
CA VAL A 142 3.24 -13.89 -20.60
C VAL A 142 3.75 -14.18 -19.20
N LEU A 143 5.03 -13.91 -18.97
CA LEU A 143 5.68 -14.14 -17.69
C LEU A 143 5.71 -12.86 -16.85
N ILE A 144 5.15 -12.94 -15.64
CA ILE A 144 5.13 -11.86 -14.66
C ILE A 144 6.07 -12.24 -13.51
N LEU A 145 7.18 -11.52 -13.38
CA LEU A 145 8.13 -11.66 -12.27
C LEU A 145 7.88 -10.58 -11.24
N ASP A 146 7.29 -10.97 -10.12
CA ASP A 146 6.94 -10.08 -9.01
C ASP A 146 8.04 -10.07 -7.95
N ASP A 147 8.18 -8.97 -7.18
CA ASP A 147 9.21 -8.77 -6.16
C ASP A 147 10.65 -8.94 -6.70
N ILE A 148 10.92 -8.45 -7.91
CA ILE A 148 12.23 -8.59 -8.57
C ILE A 148 13.35 -7.88 -7.81
N ASP A 149 13.04 -6.90 -6.97
CA ASP A 149 14.00 -6.17 -6.14
C ASP A 149 14.82 -7.11 -5.28
N ARG A 150 14.18 -8.02 -4.59
CA ARG A 150 14.84 -8.97 -3.70
C ARG A 150 15.72 -9.98 -4.43
N PHE A 151 15.39 -10.24 -5.67
CA PHE A 151 16.21 -11.08 -6.55
C PHE A 151 17.45 -10.33 -7.00
N VAL A 152 17.32 -9.08 -7.46
CA VAL A 152 18.43 -8.23 -7.92
C VAL A 152 19.36 -7.83 -6.76
N GLU A 153 18.84 -7.61 -5.56
CA GLU A 153 19.66 -7.33 -4.38
C GLU A 153 20.62 -8.46 -4.02
N ARG A 154 20.18 -9.71 -4.17
CA ARG A 154 20.99 -10.91 -3.90
C ARG A 154 22.00 -11.21 -5.01
N ASN A 155 21.68 -10.80 -6.23
CA ASN A 155 22.46 -11.06 -7.43
C ASN A 155 22.90 -9.72 -8.03
N PRO A 156 23.94 -9.05 -7.47
CA PRO A 156 24.33 -7.69 -7.86
C PRO A 156 24.95 -7.62 -9.28
N LYS A 157 25.38 -8.74 -9.84
CA LYS A 157 25.77 -8.85 -11.25
C LYS A 157 24.56 -9.24 -12.07
N THR A 158 24.55 -8.88 -13.35
CA THR A 158 23.47 -9.29 -14.28
C THR A 158 23.23 -10.78 -14.17
N THR A 159 21.99 -11.14 -13.85
CA THR A 159 21.68 -12.55 -13.65
C THR A 159 21.44 -13.21 -14.98
N PRO A 160 21.88 -14.46 -15.15
CA PRO A 160 21.53 -15.26 -16.32
C PRO A 160 20.03 -15.26 -16.60
N LEU A 161 19.19 -15.22 -15.55
CA LEU A 161 17.72 -15.14 -15.65
C LEU A 161 17.26 -13.91 -16.44
N LEU A 162 17.65 -12.70 -16.05
CA LEU A 162 17.19 -11.48 -16.73
C LEU A 162 17.75 -11.39 -18.14
N TYR A 163 19.01 -11.73 -18.32
CA TYR A 163 19.63 -11.75 -19.63
C TYR A 163 18.92 -12.69 -20.60
N SER A 164 18.70 -13.94 -20.21
CA SER A 164 18.11 -14.93 -21.11
C SER A 164 16.61 -14.69 -21.34
N LEU A 165 15.84 -14.23 -20.32
CA LEU A 165 14.43 -13.94 -20.50
C LEU A 165 14.19 -12.68 -21.35
N THR A 166 15.03 -11.68 -21.27
CA THR A 166 14.91 -10.49 -22.14
C THR A 166 15.25 -10.80 -23.60
N ARG A 167 16.11 -11.78 -23.86
CA ARG A 167 16.52 -12.23 -25.20
C ARG A 167 15.90 -13.56 -25.61
N PHE A 168 14.89 -14.02 -24.90
CA PHE A 168 14.30 -15.34 -25.08
C PHE A 168 13.87 -15.61 -26.53
N ASN A 169 13.29 -14.62 -27.17
CA ASN A 169 12.79 -14.73 -28.55
C ASN A 169 13.87 -14.59 -29.62
N ASP A 170 15.10 -14.15 -29.30
CA ASP A 170 16.15 -13.86 -30.30
C ASP A 170 16.62 -15.12 -31.06
N ALA A 171 16.57 -16.29 -30.40
CA ALA A 171 16.98 -17.56 -30.96
C ALA A 171 15.81 -18.41 -31.53
N LEU A 172 14.60 -17.87 -31.52
CA LEU A 172 13.39 -18.60 -31.89
C LEU A 172 12.75 -18.03 -33.16
N PRO A 173 12.06 -18.87 -33.98
CA PRO A 173 11.35 -18.39 -35.18
C PRO A 173 10.09 -17.60 -34.84
N TYR A 174 9.65 -17.62 -33.58
CA TYR A 174 8.44 -17.00 -33.08
C TYR A 174 8.70 -16.17 -31.84
N SER A 175 7.82 -15.19 -31.59
CA SER A 175 7.79 -14.44 -30.33
C SER A 175 6.98 -15.20 -29.29
N LEU A 176 7.63 -16.07 -28.51
CA LEU A 176 6.95 -16.97 -27.57
C LEU A 176 6.90 -16.47 -26.13
N LEU A 177 7.60 -15.37 -25.81
CA LEU A 177 7.66 -14.84 -24.44
C LEU A 177 7.43 -13.31 -24.42
N SER A 178 6.49 -12.89 -23.59
CA SER A 178 6.37 -11.51 -23.10
C SER A 178 6.73 -11.43 -21.63
N LEU A 179 7.35 -10.34 -21.18
CA LEU A 179 7.91 -10.21 -19.85
C LEU A 179 7.39 -8.96 -19.12
N ILE A 180 6.89 -9.14 -17.90
CA ILE A 180 6.54 -8.07 -16.98
C ILE A 180 7.39 -8.22 -15.72
N LEU A 181 8.16 -7.18 -15.37
CA LEU A 181 8.90 -7.11 -14.11
C LEU A 181 8.19 -6.15 -13.17
N ILE A 182 7.87 -6.59 -11.95
CA ILE A 182 7.27 -5.73 -10.92
C ILE A 182 8.32 -5.40 -9.87
N THR A 183 8.58 -4.10 -9.67
CA THR A 183 9.59 -3.56 -8.76
C THR A 183 9.00 -2.51 -7.83
N VAL A 184 9.67 -2.25 -6.70
CA VAL A 184 9.23 -1.26 -5.69
C VAL A 184 10.12 -0.03 -5.64
N ASN A 185 11.30 -0.03 -6.29
CA ASN A 185 12.22 1.08 -6.22
C ASN A 185 13.00 1.33 -7.52
N GLU A 186 13.40 2.58 -7.71
CA GLU A 186 14.19 3.03 -8.85
C GLU A 186 15.63 2.49 -8.84
N GLN A 187 16.18 2.18 -7.67
CA GLN A 187 17.55 1.64 -7.56
C GLN A 187 17.64 0.25 -8.21
N THR A 188 16.61 -0.56 -8.08
CA THR A 188 16.50 -1.84 -8.78
C THR A 188 16.47 -1.65 -10.29
N ILE A 189 15.68 -0.69 -10.77
CA ILE A 189 15.65 -0.35 -12.21
C ILE A 189 17.03 0.12 -12.68
N ALA A 190 17.70 0.98 -11.92
CA ALA A 190 19.04 1.45 -12.24
C ALA A 190 20.03 0.28 -12.31
N LYS A 191 20.00 -0.66 -11.36
CA LYS A 191 20.85 -1.87 -11.38
C LYS A 191 20.59 -2.75 -12.60
N ILE A 192 19.32 -3.01 -12.93
CA ILE A 192 18.93 -3.78 -14.12
C ILE A 192 19.48 -3.11 -15.40
N LYS A 193 19.39 -1.78 -15.47
CA LYS A 193 19.86 -1.00 -16.61
C LYS A 193 21.37 -0.81 -16.71
N LEU A 194 22.14 -1.21 -15.69
CA LEU A 194 23.61 -1.21 -15.76
C LEU A 194 24.14 -2.21 -16.81
N ASP A 195 23.40 -3.28 -17.08
CA ASP A 195 23.73 -4.18 -18.18
C ASP A 195 23.15 -3.67 -19.50
N PRO A 196 23.97 -3.27 -20.47
CA PRO A 196 23.50 -2.82 -21.77
C PRO A 196 22.63 -3.87 -22.48
N ALA A 197 22.97 -5.15 -22.32
CA ALA A 197 22.25 -6.25 -22.96
C ALA A 197 20.82 -6.45 -22.42
N VAL A 198 20.55 -5.99 -21.20
CA VAL A 198 19.23 -6.02 -20.59
C VAL A 198 18.51 -4.69 -20.75
N ARG A 199 19.24 -3.57 -20.63
CA ARG A 199 18.72 -2.21 -20.72
C ARG A 199 17.94 -1.95 -22.02
N ASP A 200 18.50 -2.40 -23.14
CA ASP A 200 17.94 -2.12 -24.46
C ASP A 200 16.60 -2.86 -24.72
N PHE A 201 16.28 -3.85 -23.88
CA PHE A 201 15.02 -4.58 -23.93
C PHE A 201 13.99 -4.16 -22.86
N LEU A 202 14.40 -3.36 -21.85
CA LEU A 202 13.56 -2.97 -20.70
C LEU A 202 13.46 -1.45 -20.56
N TYR A 203 13.09 -0.77 -21.63
CA TYR A 203 12.92 0.69 -21.66
C TYR A 203 11.49 1.14 -21.31
N ASP A 204 10.51 0.26 -21.43
CA ASP A 204 9.09 0.56 -21.17
C ASP A 204 8.77 0.45 -19.68
N ILE A 205 8.52 1.58 -19.04
CA ILE A 205 8.25 1.66 -17.59
C ILE A 205 6.86 2.24 -17.37
N ILE A 206 6.05 1.54 -16.58
CA ILE A 206 4.76 2.01 -16.11
C ILE A 206 4.89 2.32 -14.61
N GLU A 207 4.70 3.60 -14.26
CA GLU A 207 4.80 4.06 -12.89
C GLU A 207 3.46 4.09 -12.18
N PHE A 208 3.41 3.49 -11.00
CA PHE A 208 2.30 3.56 -10.05
C PHE A 208 2.66 4.53 -8.93
N LYS A 209 2.19 5.76 -9.03
CA LYS A 209 2.38 6.77 -8.00
C LYS A 209 1.59 6.42 -6.73
N ASP A 210 2.02 6.96 -5.60
CA ASP A 210 1.25 6.89 -4.36
C ASP A 210 -0.11 7.57 -4.56
N TYR A 211 -1.14 7.06 -3.90
CA TYR A 211 -2.47 7.66 -3.94
C TYR A 211 -2.49 8.98 -3.17
N ASP A 212 -3.23 9.95 -3.67
CA ASP A 212 -3.57 11.13 -2.86
C ASP A 212 -4.57 10.75 -1.74
N VAL A 213 -4.70 11.64 -0.76
CA VAL A 213 -5.52 11.37 0.44
C VAL A 213 -7.00 11.16 0.09
N ASN A 214 -7.54 11.90 -0.87
CA ASN A 214 -8.95 11.81 -1.24
C ASN A 214 -9.25 10.49 -1.92
N THR A 215 -8.45 10.12 -2.93
CA THR A 215 -8.55 8.83 -3.62
C THR A 215 -8.42 7.66 -2.63
N LEU A 216 -7.49 7.76 -1.68
CA LEU A 216 -7.30 6.72 -0.67
C LEU A 216 -8.49 6.62 0.29
N ALA A 217 -9.10 7.74 0.67
CA ALA A 217 -10.33 7.77 1.45
C ALA A 217 -11.51 7.13 0.70
N GLU A 218 -11.63 7.37 -0.61
CA GLU A 218 -12.63 6.72 -1.47
C GLU A 218 -12.43 5.20 -1.54
N ILE A 219 -11.17 4.74 -1.69
CA ILE A 219 -10.84 3.31 -1.66
C ILE A 219 -11.25 2.68 -0.32
N LEU A 220 -10.95 3.35 0.80
CA LEU A 220 -11.36 2.90 2.13
C LEU A 220 -12.87 2.87 2.28
N LYS A 221 -13.57 3.89 1.80
CA LYS A 221 -15.04 3.99 1.86
C LYS A 221 -15.71 2.87 1.08
N ALA A 222 -15.25 2.58 -0.13
CA ALA A 222 -15.76 1.47 -0.91
C ALA A 222 -15.58 0.13 -0.19
N ARG A 223 -14.40 -0.09 0.42
CA ARG A 223 -14.10 -1.29 1.20
C ARG A 223 -14.95 -1.38 2.47
N ALA A 224 -15.04 -0.29 3.22
CA ALA A 224 -15.80 -0.22 4.46
C ALA A 224 -17.28 -0.51 4.23
N ASN A 225 -17.90 0.08 3.21
CA ASN A 225 -19.32 -0.13 2.88
C ASN A 225 -19.66 -1.59 2.53
N GLU A 226 -18.72 -2.32 1.93
CA GLU A 226 -18.91 -3.73 1.64
C GLU A 226 -18.62 -4.65 2.84
N ALA A 227 -17.68 -4.27 3.68
CA ALA A 227 -17.13 -5.10 4.74
C ALA A 227 -17.78 -4.90 6.12
N LEU A 228 -18.26 -3.69 6.39
CA LEU A 228 -18.76 -3.27 7.69
C LEU A 228 -20.28 -3.02 7.64
N TYR A 229 -20.93 -3.07 8.81
CA TYR A 229 -22.33 -2.66 8.91
C TYR A 229 -22.47 -1.13 8.79
N PRO A 230 -23.62 -0.63 8.34
CA PRO A 230 -23.91 0.82 8.32
C PRO A 230 -23.76 1.45 9.72
N ASN A 231 -23.32 2.71 9.76
CA ASN A 231 -23.21 3.52 10.98
C ASN A 231 -22.15 3.05 12.02
N VAL A 232 -21.31 2.06 11.69
CA VAL A 232 -20.21 1.66 12.59
C VAL A 232 -18.94 2.49 12.43
N PHE A 233 -18.87 3.36 11.43
CA PHE A 233 -17.78 4.30 11.19
C PHE A 233 -18.30 5.62 10.63
N GLU A 234 -17.48 6.67 10.71
CA GLU A 234 -17.74 7.98 10.11
C GLU A 234 -16.71 8.28 9.01
N ASP A 235 -17.10 9.10 8.01
CA ASP A 235 -16.23 9.42 6.87
C ASP A 235 -14.92 10.10 7.32
N ASP A 236 -14.96 10.94 8.35
CA ASP A 236 -13.78 11.60 8.93
C ASP A 236 -12.73 10.59 9.44
N LEU A 237 -13.17 9.42 9.94
CA LEU A 237 -12.29 8.33 10.35
C LEU A 237 -11.50 7.78 9.15
N LEU A 238 -12.16 7.58 8.02
CA LEU A 238 -11.53 7.06 6.81
C LEU A 238 -10.52 8.07 6.25
N TRP A 239 -10.86 9.36 6.31
CA TRP A 239 -9.95 10.43 5.91
C TRP A 239 -8.72 10.51 6.83
N MET A 240 -8.90 10.35 8.14
CA MET A 240 -7.79 10.23 9.10
C MET A 240 -6.86 9.07 8.73
N ILE A 241 -7.41 7.87 8.46
CA ILE A 241 -6.63 6.70 8.07
C ILE A 241 -5.90 6.94 6.74
N ALA A 242 -6.57 7.53 5.75
CA ALA A 242 -5.98 7.85 4.46
C ALA A 242 -4.75 8.77 4.61
N LYS A 243 -4.87 9.82 5.42
CA LYS A 243 -3.80 10.79 5.66
C LYS A 243 -2.54 10.18 6.27
N ILE A 244 -2.69 9.27 7.23
CA ILE A 244 -1.55 8.63 7.91
C ILE A 244 -0.97 7.42 7.17
N SER A 245 -1.57 7.05 6.04
CA SER A 245 -1.18 5.87 5.27
C SER A 245 -0.16 6.16 4.16
N ASP A 246 0.25 7.43 4.02
CA ASP A 246 1.30 7.87 3.07
C ASP A 246 1.03 7.38 1.63
N GLY A 247 -0.22 7.49 1.18
CA GLY A 247 -0.65 7.07 -0.17
C GLY A 247 -0.69 5.57 -0.44
N LYS A 248 -0.57 4.72 0.60
CA LYS A 248 -0.44 3.26 0.47
C LYS A 248 -1.73 2.54 0.86
N ALA A 249 -2.48 2.07 -0.12
CA ALA A 249 -3.79 1.44 0.08
C ALA A 249 -3.71 0.19 1.00
N ARG A 250 -2.68 -0.63 0.86
CA ARG A 250 -2.47 -1.81 1.74
C ARG A 250 -2.35 -1.42 3.21
N LYS A 251 -1.57 -0.36 3.52
CA LYS A 251 -1.41 0.17 4.87
C LYS A 251 -2.74 0.70 5.40
N ALA A 252 -3.45 1.48 4.58
CA ALA A 252 -4.74 2.06 4.94
C ALA A 252 -5.79 1.00 5.27
N ILE A 253 -5.93 -0.03 4.43
CA ILE A 253 -6.85 -1.14 4.64
C ILE A 253 -6.46 -1.94 5.89
N SER A 254 -5.16 -2.17 6.13
CA SER A 254 -4.68 -2.86 7.33
C SER A 254 -5.05 -2.10 8.61
N ILE A 255 -4.86 -0.77 8.62
CA ILE A 255 -5.22 0.07 9.78
C ILE A 255 -6.73 0.00 10.04
N LEU A 256 -7.56 0.15 8.99
CA LEU A 256 -9.01 0.06 9.13
C LEU A 256 -9.45 -1.30 9.67
N ASN A 257 -8.89 -2.40 9.14
CA ASN A 257 -9.18 -3.75 9.61
C ASN A 257 -8.82 -3.95 11.07
N SER A 258 -7.64 -3.49 11.48
CA SER A 258 -7.17 -3.61 12.87
C SER A 258 -7.99 -2.74 13.83
N ALA A 259 -8.37 -1.52 13.42
CA ALA A 259 -9.24 -0.64 14.23
C ALA A 259 -10.66 -1.22 14.38
N ALA A 260 -11.20 -1.81 13.32
CA ALA A 260 -12.48 -2.51 13.36
C ALA A 260 -12.42 -3.76 14.25
N GLN A 261 -11.31 -4.50 14.19
CA GLN A 261 -11.09 -5.66 15.06
C GLN A 261 -10.98 -5.25 16.52
N TYR A 262 -10.24 -4.17 16.82
CA TYR A 262 -10.11 -3.63 18.17
C TYR A 262 -11.47 -3.24 18.76
N ALA A 263 -12.31 -2.54 18.00
CA ALA A 263 -13.67 -2.20 18.42
C ALA A 263 -14.52 -3.45 18.70
N PHE A 264 -14.43 -4.45 17.81
CA PHE A 264 -15.15 -5.72 17.99
C PHE A 264 -14.72 -6.49 19.24
N ASP A 265 -13.42 -6.58 19.51
CA ASP A 265 -12.87 -7.33 20.64
C ASP A 265 -13.18 -6.64 21.97
N ASN A 266 -13.29 -5.31 21.99
CA ASN A 266 -13.66 -4.51 23.16
C ASN A 266 -15.17 -4.31 23.32
N MET A 267 -16.00 -5.01 22.51
CA MET A 267 -17.46 -4.93 22.58
C MET A 267 -18.00 -3.52 22.31
N GLU A 268 -17.30 -2.70 21.53
CA GLU A 268 -17.75 -1.37 21.19
C GLU A 268 -18.62 -1.36 19.93
N PRO A 269 -19.71 -0.55 19.89
CA PRO A 269 -20.67 -0.58 18.79
C PRO A 269 -20.17 0.16 17.53
N LYS A 270 -19.10 0.98 17.64
CA LYS A 270 -18.55 1.80 16.56
C LYS A 270 -17.02 1.82 16.58
N ILE A 271 -16.44 2.06 15.41
CA ILE A 271 -15.01 2.29 15.27
C ILE A 271 -14.72 3.76 15.56
N ALA A 272 -14.11 4.04 16.71
CA ALA A 272 -13.73 5.39 17.12
C ALA A 272 -12.34 5.80 16.62
N PRO A 273 -12.05 7.10 16.48
CA PRO A 273 -10.69 7.60 16.15
C PRO A 273 -9.61 7.11 17.10
N GLU A 274 -9.95 6.89 18.39
CA GLU A 274 -9.01 6.36 19.38
C GLU A 274 -8.55 4.95 19.03
N HIS A 275 -9.39 4.09 18.48
CA HIS A 275 -9.01 2.75 18.02
C HIS A 275 -7.93 2.82 16.93
N VAL A 276 -8.07 3.79 16.01
CA VAL A 276 -7.06 4.07 14.97
C VAL A 276 -5.73 4.50 15.60
N ARG A 277 -5.77 5.40 16.61
CA ARG A 277 -4.58 5.88 17.31
C ARG A 277 -3.85 4.76 18.06
N ILE A 278 -4.61 3.88 18.73
CA ILE A 278 -4.05 2.71 19.44
C ILE A 278 -3.35 1.78 18.45
N VAL A 279 -4.03 1.43 17.36
CA VAL A 279 -3.46 0.55 16.31
C VAL A 279 -2.18 1.14 15.72
N ILE A 280 -2.17 2.44 15.44
CA ILE A 280 -0.98 3.10 14.89
C ILE A 280 0.18 3.14 15.88
N ALA A 281 -0.11 3.40 17.16
CA ALA A 281 0.90 3.37 18.20
C ALA A 281 1.58 1.99 18.29
N GLU A 282 0.81 0.90 18.22
CA GLU A 282 1.34 -0.47 18.17
C GLU A 282 2.18 -0.75 16.93
N TYR A 283 1.76 -0.24 15.74
CA TYR A 283 2.55 -0.35 14.52
C TYR A 283 3.89 0.38 14.62
N LYS A 284 3.92 1.55 15.28
CA LYS A 284 5.13 2.36 15.44
C LYS A 284 6.06 1.83 16.54
N GLU A 285 5.53 1.30 17.62
CA GLU A 285 6.34 0.63 18.67
C GLU A 285 7.11 -0.58 18.11
N ARG A 286 6.59 -1.22 17.04
CA ARG A 286 7.29 -2.31 16.32
C ARG A 286 8.29 -1.82 15.27
N ALA A 287 8.23 -0.54 14.84
CA ALA A 287 8.98 -0.03 13.69
C ALA A 287 10.01 1.07 13.99
N GLU A 288 10.22 1.48 15.23
CA GLU A 288 10.96 2.64 15.72
C GLU A 288 10.06 3.75 16.28
N SER A 289 10.25 3.99 17.54
CA SER A 289 9.59 4.84 18.49
C SER A 289 9.20 6.23 17.98
N PHE A 290 7.93 6.56 18.10
CA PHE A 290 7.51 7.94 18.37
C PHE A 290 8.15 8.33 19.71
N ASN A 291 9.10 9.26 19.66
CA ASN A 291 9.99 9.52 20.78
C ASN A 291 9.27 10.40 21.80
N VAL A 292 8.62 9.77 22.80
CA VAL A 292 7.96 10.48 23.91
C VAL A 292 8.95 11.36 24.68
N SER A 293 10.27 11.12 24.55
CA SER A 293 11.30 11.99 25.12
C SER A 293 11.31 13.40 24.52
N GLU A 294 10.81 13.59 23.31
CA GLU A 294 10.67 14.93 22.72
C GLU A 294 9.69 15.83 23.50
N LEU A 295 8.76 15.24 24.26
CA LEU A 295 7.90 15.99 25.17
C LEU A 295 8.70 16.73 26.26
N GLU A 296 9.86 16.20 26.65
CA GLU A 296 10.69 16.83 27.69
C GLU A 296 11.20 18.19 27.23
N ASN A 297 11.55 18.32 25.96
CA ASN A 297 12.10 19.52 25.37
C ASN A 297 11.06 20.62 25.06
N LEU A 298 9.76 20.31 25.17
CA LEU A 298 8.72 21.29 24.91
C LEU A 298 8.61 22.30 26.08
N PRO A 299 8.45 23.61 25.77
CA PRO A 299 8.18 24.63 26.80
C PRO A 299 6.91 24.32 27.58
N HIS A 300 6.83 24.77 28.83
CA HIS A 300 5.72 24.48 29.74
C HIS A 300 4.35 24.87 29.16
N HIS A 301 4.21 26.08 28.58
CA HIS A 301 3.00 26.50 27.89
C HIS A 301 2.63 25.60 26.69
N THR A 302 3.62 25.12 25.95
CA THR A 302 3.39 24.24 24.82
C THR A 302 2.85 22.88 25.27
N LYS A 303 3.35 22.34 26.39
CA LYS A 303 2.83 21.10 27.02
C LYS A 303 1.38 21.28 27.47
N ILE A 304 1.05 22.39 28.12
CA ILE A 304 -0.33 22.72 28.54
C ILE A 304 -1.26 22.90 27.35
N PHE A 305 -0.80 23.57 26.29
CA PHE A 305 -1.59 23.71 25.08
C PHE A 305 -1.83 22.37 24.38
N LEU A 306 -0.82 21.49 24.33
CA LEU A 306 -0.98 20.13 23.83
C LEU A 306 -1.97 19.33 24.69
N LEU A 307 -1.88 19.42 26.01
CA LEU A 307 -2.81 18.76 26.94
C LEU A 307 -4.26 19.25 26.72
N SER A 308 -4.44 20.56 26.46
CA SER A 308 -5.77 21.13 26.17
C SER A 308 -6.35 20.60 24.84
N ILE A 309 -5.53 20.35 23.82
CA ILE A 309 -5.94 19.68 22.58
C ILE A 309 -6.38 18.25 22.87
N VAL A 310 -5.58 17.50 23.63
CA VAL A 310 -5.86 16.11 24.02
C VAL A 310 -7.19 15.99 24.76
N LEU A 311 -7.42 16.82 25.78
CA LEU A 311 -8.66 16.80 26.58
C LEU A 311 -9.88 17.16 25.72
N SER A 312 -9.74 18.17 24.87
CA SER A 312 -10.81 18.57 23.94
C SER A 312 -11.17 17.47 22.92
N LEU A 313 -10.17 16.71 22.43
CA LEU A 313 -10.39 15.56 21.55
C LEU A 313 -11.06 14.41 22.27
N LYS A 314 -10.68 14.14 23.52
CA LYS A 314 -11.29 13.08 24.35
C LYS A 314 -12.76 13.38 24.64
N GLU A 315 -13.09 14.63 25.00
CA GLU A 315 -14.48 15.04 25.26
C GLU A 315 -15.37 14.86 24.01
N CYS A 316 -14.90 15.29 22.84
CA CYS A 316 -15.73 15.25 21.65
C CYS A 316 -15.70 13.89 20.94
N GLY A 317 -14.77 12.97 21.27
CA GLY A 317 -14.60 11.67 20.61
C GLY A 317 -14.30 11.76 19.11
N ALA A 318 -13.91 12.95 18.60
CA ALA A 318 -13.75 13.23 17.18
C ALA A 318 -12.31 13.12 16.69
N VAL A 319 -12.13 13.09 15.37
CA VAL A 319 -10.82 13.11 14.71
C VAL A 319 -10.10 14.45 14.96
N SER A 320 -10.84 15.56 14.97
CA SER A 320 -10.28 16.90 15.14
C SER A 320 -11.14 17.77 16.05
N THR A 321 -10.52 18.78 16.66
CA THR A 321 -11.16 19.77 17.55
C THR A 321 -10.82 21.19 17.14
N SER A 322 -11.76 22.13 17.34
CA SER A 322 -11.58 23.54 16.96
C SER A 322 -10.77 24.32 17.99
N MET A 323 -10.06 25.37 17.54
CA MET A 323 -9.34 26.31 18.39
C MET A 323 -10.23 26.84 19.53
N GLY A 324 -11.52 27.11 19.27
CA GLY A 324 -12.44 27.62 20.29
C GLY A 324 -12.63 26.65 21.46
N LYS A 325 -12.78 25.36 21.18
CA LYS A 325 -12.88 24.31 22.20
C LYS A 325 -11.55 24.14 22.95
N VAL A 326 -10.44 24.10 22.23
CA VAL A 326 -9.09 24.01 22.83
C VAL A 326 -8.82 25.15 23.79
N MET A 327 -9.19 26.38 23.43
CA MET A 327 -8.97 27.56 24.28
C MET A 327 -9.76 27.51 25.59
N LYS A 328 -10.91 26.83 25.64
CA LYS A 328 -11.64 26.60 26.92
C LYS A 328 -10.80 25.77 27.87
N TYR A 329 -10.31 24.61 27.39
CA TYR A 329 -9.45 23.74 28.19
C TYR A 329 -8.12 24.39 28.55
N TYR A 330 -7.54 25.16 27.62
CA TYR A 330 -6.27 25.84 27.84
C TYR A 330 -6.36 26.86 29.01
N LYS A 331 -7.45 27.61 29.13
CA LYS A 331 -7.66 28.53 30.26
C LYS A 331 -7.78 27.77 31.57
N ILE A 332 -8.58 26.71 31.62
CA ILE A 332 -8.78 25.88 32.81
C ILE A 332 -7.43 25.28 33.26
N LEU A 333 -6.67 24.73 32.35
CA LEU A 333 -5.37 24.13 32.66
C LEU A 333 -4.35 25.19 33.10
N CYS A 334 -4.36 26.39 32.52
CA CYS A 334 -3.50 27.48 32.98
C CYS A 334 -3.79 27.87 34.45
N GLU A 335 -5.06 27.88 34.85
CA GLU A 335 -5.45 28.10 36.25
C GLU A 335 -5.02 26.91 37.12
N GLU A 336 -5.22 25.66 36.69
CA GLU A 336 -4.79 24.45 37.41
C GLU A 336 -3.27 24.45 37.69
N TYR A 337 -2.47 24.88 36.70
CA TYR A 337 -1.01 24.90 36.81
C TYR A 337 -0.44 26.27 37.25
N GLY A 338 -1.27 27.21 37.69
CA GLY A 338 -0.87 28.50 38.23
C GLY A 338 -0.14 29.46 37.26
N ILE A 339 -0.41 29.34 35.97
CA ILE A 339 0.22 30.18 34.93
C ILE A 339 -0.78 31.10 34.23
N LYS A 340 -0.31 32.25 33.76
CA LYS A 340 -1.14 33.22 33.01
C LYS A 340 -1.36 32.74 31.56
N PRO A 341 -2.60 32.61 31.08
CA PRO A 341 -2.88 32.22 29.72
C PRO A 341 -2.27 33.19 28.67
N LYS A 342 -1.64 32.62 27.63
CA LYS A 342 -1.18 33.39 26.48
C LYS A 342 -2.35 33.80 25.58
N SER A 343 -2.21 34.94 24.89
CA SER A 343 -3.13 35.37 23.85
C SER A 343 -3.08 34.41 22.62
N ARG A 344 -4.16 34.37 21.82
CA ARG A 344 -4.22 33.58 20.57
C ARG A 344 -3.02 33.83 19.63
N PRO A 345 -2.62 35.07 19.33
CA PRO A 345 -1.45 35.33 18.49
C PRO A 345 -0.16 34.77 19.08
N SER A 346 0.00 34.85 20.40
CA SER A 346 1.20 34.33 21.09
C SER A 346 1.32 32.79 21.02
N LEU A 347 0.21 32.07 20.89
CA LEU A 347 0.19 30.61 20.76
C LEU A 347 0.63 30.10 19.37
N ASN A 348 0.75 30.97 18.37
CA ASN A 348 1.16 30.55 17.03
C ASN A 348 2.55 29.87 17.00
N ARG A 349 3.47 30.32 17.91
CA ARG A 349 4.78 29.70 18.06
C ARG A 349 4.67 28.27 18.65
N ASP A 350 3.81 28.10 19.67
CA ASP A 350 3.56 26.84 20.32
C ASP A 350 2.91 25.85 19.33
N ILE A 351 1.94 26.33 18.51
CA ILE A 351 1.30 25.53 17.47
C ILE A 351 2.32 25.06 16.44
N LYS A 352 3.18 25.94 15.93
CA LYS A 352 4.25 25.59 14.99
C LYS A 352 5.23 24.58 15.57
N ALA A 353 5.61 24.74 16.84
CA ALA A 353 6.49 23.77 17.52
C ALA A 353 5.84 22.39 17.58
N LEU A 354 4.54 22.30 17.92
CA LEU A 354 3.81 21.05 17.97
C LEU A 354 3.61 20.39 16.59
N GLN A 355 3.49 21.19 15.53
CA GLN A 355 3.44 20.70 14.15
C GLN A 355 4.80 20.14 13.70
N LEU A 356 5.89 20.87 13.98
CA LEU A 356 7.25 20.44 13.62
C LEU A 356 7.68 19.17 14.34
N SER A 357 7.27 19.01 15.61
CA SER A 357 7.52 17.77 16.37
C SER A 357 6.56 16.63 16.02
N GLY A 358 5.59 16.85 15.13
CA GLY A 358 4.64 15.83 14.68
C GLY A 358 3.59 15.41 15.72
N PHE A 359 3.48 16.10 16.87
CA PHE A 359 2.44 15.82 17.87
C PHE A 359 1.04 16.21 17.40
N VAL A 360 0.95 17.32 16.66
CA VAL A 360 -0.32 17.92 16.25
C VAL A 360 -0.29 18.26 14.77
N GLU A 361 -1.38 17.99 14.09
CA GLU A 361 -1.69 18.61 12.81
C GLU A 361 -2.69 19.75 13.01
N ALA A 362 -2.50 20.84 12.30
CA ALA A 362 -3.36 22.02 12.40
C ALA A 362 -3.78 22.48 11.00
N ASP A 363 -5.08 22.42 10.73
CA ASP A 363 -5.69 22.80 9.46
C ASP A 363 -6.66 23.98 9.66
N VAL A 364 -6.61 24.95 8.77
CA VAL A 364 -7.56 26.09 8.79
C VAL A 364 -8.77 25.71 7.91
N ARG A 365 -9.97 25.70 8.52
CA ARG A 365 -11.21 25.37 7.81
C ARG A 365 -12.22 26.50 7.94
N ASN A 366 -13.10 26.62 6.93
CA ASN A 366 -14.27 27.49 6.99
C ASN A 366 -15.29 26.93 7.99
N VAL A 367 -15.92 27.79 8.76
CA VAL A 367 -16.97 27.39 9.71
C VAL A 367 -18.34 27.69 9.09
N PRO A 368 -19.34 26.79 9.22
CA PRO A 368 -20.68 27.04 8.69
C PRO A 368 -21.34 28.33 9.16
N SER A 369 -21.00 28.79 10.36
CA SER A 369 -21.47 30.08 10.94
C SER A 369 -20.72 31.30 10.39
N GLY A 370 -19.84 31.15 9.42
CA GLY A 370 -19.00 32.23 8.86
C GLY A 370 -17.62 32.34 9.53
N GLY A 371 -16.60 32.71 8.74
CA GLY A 371 -15.22 32.88 9.22
C GLY A 371 -14.37 31.61 9.10
N ARG A 372 -13.11 31.72 9.57
CA ARG A 372 -12.12 30.64 9.56
C ARG A 372 -11.68 30.28 10.97
N THR A 373 -11.49 29.01 11.25
CA THR A 373 -10.91 28.55 12.51
C THR A 373 -9.89 27.45 12.28
N THR A 374 -8.93 27.31 13.18
CA THR A 374 -7.95 26.24 13.16
C THR A 374 -8.56 25.01 13.84
N TYR A 375 -8.44 23.85 13.18
CA TYR A 375 -8.75 22.55 13.74
C TYR A 375 -7.45 21.79 14.01
N PHE A 376 -7.42 21.10 15.13
CA PHE A 376 -6.27 20.32 15.59
C PHE A 376 -6.62 18.84 15.62
N SER A 377 -5.70 17.99 15.15
CA SER A 377 -5.78 16.54 15.29
C SER A 377 -4.48 15.97 15.85
N VAL A 378 -4.60 14.87 16.60
CA VAL A 378 -3.51 14.06 17.10
C VAL A 378 -3.73 12.65 16.53
N ASN A 379 -2.84 12.19 15.65
CA ASN A 379 -3.10 11.02 14.82
C ASN A 379 -2.19 9.83 15.15
N LEU A 380 -1.05 10.05 15.81
CA LEU A 380 0.05 9.08 15.86
C LEU A 380 0.26 8.43 17.23
N ILE A 381 -0.51 8.84 18.24
CA ILE A 381 -0.41 8.34 19.63
C ILE A 381 -1.80 8.31 20.25
N SER A 382 -2.05 7.32 21.12
CA SER A 382 -3.25 7.26 21.93
C SER A 382 -3.38 8.48 22.84
N LEU A 383 -4.58 9.08 22.87
CA LEU A 383 -4.85 10.25 23.70
C LEU A 383 -4.67 9.97 25.19
N ASN A 384 -5.01 8.74 25.63
CA ASN A 384 -4.83 8.32 27.03
C ASN A 384 -3.34 8.25 27.41
N LYS A 385 -2.50 7.66 26.55
CA LYS A 385 -1.05 7.61 26.76
C LYS A 385 -0.45 9.01 26.78
N LEU A 386 -0.81 9.85 25.81
CA LEU A 386 -0.29 11.22 25.69
C LEU A 386 -0.71 12.09 26.89
N GLU A 387 -1.95 12.00 27.37
CA GLU A 387 -2.41 12.70 28.56
C GLU A 387 -1.58 12.31 29.79
N LYS A 388 -1.42 11.00 30.02
CA LYS A 388 -0.63 10.48 31.15
C LYS A 388 0.80 11.02 31.16
N GLU A 389 1.44 10.98 29.99
CA GLU A 389 2.80 11.47 29.80
C GLU A 389 2.93 13.00 30.01
N LEU A 390 1.96 13.78 29.51
CA LEU A 390 1.94 15.23 29.70
C LEU A 390 1.72 15.60 31.16
N ARG A 391 0.76 14.99 31.84
CA ARG A 391 0.49 15.27 33.26
C ARG A 391 1.67 14.89 34.17
N SER A 392 2.41 13.85 33.85
CA SER A 392 3.62 13.48 34.59
C SER A 392 4.76 14.49 34.48
N ARG A 393 4.83 15.21 33.35
CA ARG A 393 5.87 16.22 33.04
C ARG A 393 5.45 17.67 33.33
N LEU A 394 4.23 17.88 33.74
CA LEU A 394 3.70 19.18 34.15
C LEU A 394 3.65 19.33 35.67
N LYS A 395 3.86 18.24 36.40
CA LYS A 395 4.06 18.26 37.84
C LYS A 395 5.42 18.82 38.18
#